data_b5ebcbc29c2d1bcc0473aa6ea218910c
#
_entry.id   b5ebcbc29c2d1bcc0473aa6ea218910c
#
_cell.length_a   1.000
_cell.length_b   1.000
_cell.length_c   1.000
_cell.angle_alpha   90.00
_cell.angle_beta   90.00
_cell.angle_gamma   90.00
#
_symmetry.space_group_name_H-M   'P 1'
#
loop_
_entity.id
_entity.type
_entity.pdbx_description
1 polymer ?
#
loop_
_entity_poly.entity_id
_entity_poly.type
_entity_poly.pdbx_seq_one_letter_code
_entity_poly.pdbx_strand_id
1 'polypeptide(L)'
;PPPPPPPPPLFQAEDGIRDTSVTGVQTCALPICSKEDTFVNAGYGVDRRDVMYNDFVILGPQADPAGITGGKDAAAAMAKIAAGSNTFVSRGDDSGTHSREKLLWEKAGIAPAGDWYLEAGRGMGEVIIMAGERQGYTLSDRGTYIAYSEKTPLKIVVEGDQGLFNPYGVIMVNPERHPHVKVDLAKKFLDYLTSDQAKQLITGFRKGGKQLFYVAD
;
A
#
# COMPACT_ATOMS: atom_id res chain seq x y z
N PRO A 1 -11.57 2.98 -37.73
CA PRO A 1 -10.52 2.71 -36.75
C PRO A 1 -11.05 1.70 -35.71
N PRO A 2 -10.21 0.76 -35.19
CA PRO A 2 -10.63 -0.14 -34.15
C PRO A 2 -11.02 0.67 -32.90
N PRO A 3 -11.97 0.17 -32.08
CA PRO A 3 -12.33 0.84 -30.84
C PRO A 3 -11.11 0.92 -29.93
N PRO A 4 -10.97 1.98 -29.12
CA PRO A 4 -9.88 2.09 -28.16
C PRO A 4 -9.89 0.89 -27.22
N PRO A 5 -8.72 0.40 -26.76
CA PRO A 5 -8.65 -0.67 -25.80
C PRO A 5 -9.43 -0.27 -24.53
N PRO A 6 -10.06 -1.24 -23.86
CA PRO A 6 -10.76 -0.98 -22.61
C PRO A 6 -9.77 -0.36 -21.60
N PRO A 7 -10.23 0.57 -20.73
CA PRO A 7 -9.39 1.11 -19.68
C PRO A 7 -8.85 -0.04 -18.81
N PRO A 8 -7.62 0.10 -18.30
CA PRO A 8 -7.08 -0.88 -17.37
C PRO A 8 -8.04 -1.06 -16.18
N PRO A 9 -8.15 -2.26 -15.60
CA PRO A 9 -9.08 -2.52 -14.52
C PRO A 9 -8.86 -1.51 -13.40
N LEU A 10 -9.97 -0.91 -12.94
CA LEU A 10 -9.99 0.02 -11.81
C LEU A 10 -9.41 -0.71 -10.60
N PHE A 11 -8.32 -0.20 -10.05
CA PHE A 11 -7.68 -0.76 -8.88
C PHE A 11 -8.63 -0.65 -7.68
N GLN A 12 -8.86 -1.77 -7.00
CA GLN A 12 -9.63 -1.80 -5.77
C GLN A 12 -8.83 -1.13 -4.67
N ALA A 13 -9.40 -0.10 -4.05
CA ALA A 13 -8.89 0.41 -2.79
C ALA A 13 -9.07 -0.68 -1.71
N GLU A 14 -8.05 -0.88 -0.89
CA GLU A 14 -8.14 -1.77 0.25
C GLU A 14 -9.21 -1.26 1.21
N ASP A 15 -10.11 -2.14 1.59
CA ASP A 15 -11.16 -1.96 2.59
C ASP A 15 -12.08 -0.73 2.43
N GLY A 16 -13.06 -0.85 1.57
CA GLY A 16 -14.38 -0.26 1.80
C GLY A 16 -14.74 1.02 1.07
N ILE A 17 -13.93 1.54 0.15
CA ILE A 17 -14.39 2.58 -0.76
C ILE A 17 -14.32 2.05 -2.19
N ARG A 18 -15.39 1.38 -2.59
CA ARG A 18 -15.75 1.27 -4.00
C ARG A 18 -16.25 2.64 -4.42
N ASP A 19 -15.38 3.52 -4.83
CA ASP A 19 -15.83 4.68 -5.55
C ASP A 19 -15.91 4.34 -7.03
N THR A 20 -17.13 4.03 -7.44
CA THR A 20 -17.54 4.27 -8.82
C THR A 20 -17.52 5.78 -8.97
N SER A 21 -16.45 6.32 -9.53
CA SER A 21 -16.10 7.73 -9.61
C SER A 21 -17.26 8.61 -10.04
N VAL A 22 -18.11 9.02 -9.12
CA VAL A 22 -19.13 10.05 -9.34
C VAL A 22 -18.47 11.41 -9.55
N THR A 23 -17.22 11.57 -9.14
CA THR A 23 -16.49 12.85 -9.18
C THR A 23 -15.42 12.94 -10.26
N GLY A 24 -15.04 11.83 -10.91
CA GLY A 24 -13.93 11.82 -11.86
C GLY A 24 -12.55 12.01 -11.22
N VAL A 25 -12.46 11.87 -9.92
CA VAL A 25 -11.20 11.85 -9.16
C VAL A 25 -10.91 10.43 -8.75
N GLN A 26 -9.75 9.94 -9.10
CA GLN A 26 -9.23 8.67 -8.63
C GLN A 26 -8.18 8.93 -7.56
N THR A 27 -8.41 8.45 -6.35
CA THR A 27 -7.38 8.39 -5.32
C THR A 27 -6.67 7.05 -5.44
N CYS A 28 -5.38 7.08 -5.69
CA CYS A 28 -4.58 5.87 -5.78
C CYS A 28 -3.77 5.72 -4.51
N ALA A 29 -4.19 4.79 -3.66
CA ALA A 29 -3.41 4.35 -2.50
C ALA A 29 -2.47 3.23 -2.93
N LEU A 30 -1.44 3.54 -3.73
CA LEU A 30 -0.48 2.55 -4.16
C LEU A 30 0.94 3.01 -3.88
N PRO A 31 1.79 2.11 -3.40
CA PRO A 31 3.20 2.40 -3.16
C PRO A 31 4.02 2.55 -4.44
N ILE A 32 3.43 2.96 -5.56
CA ILE A 32 4.10 2.86 -6.83
C ILE A 32 3.80 4.08 -7.67
N CYS A 33 4.68 5.08 -7.57
CA CYS A 33 4.78 6.13 -8.59
C CYS A 33 4.71 5.55 -10.02
N SER A 34 5.24 4.34 -10.24
CA SER A 34 5.25 3.71 -11.57
C SER A 34 3.88 3.40 -12.16
N LYS A 35 2.88 2.99 -11.37
CA LYS A 35 1.51 2.75 -11.87
C LYS A 35 0.77 4.07 -12.10
N GLU A 36 0.94 5.04 -11.20
CA GLU A 36 0.41 6.40 -11.36
C GLU A 36 1.04 7.06 -12.59
N ASP A 37 2.36 6.97 -12.73
CA ASP A 37 3.10 7.50 -13.88
C ASP A 37 2.66 6.82 -15.18
N THR A 38 2.46 5.49 -15.16
CA THR A 38 1.94 4.77 -16.32
C THR A 38 0.54 5.26 -16.70
N PHE A 39 -0.33 5.50 -15.72
CA PHE A 39 -1.68 6.00 -15.95
C PHE A 39 -1.67 7.42 -16.53
N VAL A 40 -0.83 8.31 -16.00
CA VAL A 40 -0.66 9.67 -16.49
C VAL A 40 0.01 9.69 -17.87
N ASN A 41 1.11 8.94 -18.06
CA ASN A 41 1.84 8.88 -19.33
C ASN A 41 1.00 8.25 -20.45
N ALA A 42 0.11 7.32 -20.12
CA ALA A 42 -0.87 6.79 -21.06
C ALA A 42 -1.99 7.79 -21.39
N GLY A 43 -2.00 8.97 -20.76
CA GLY A 43 -2.98 10.05 -21.00
C GLY A 43 -4.36 9.80 -20.40
N TYR A 44 -4.49 8.87 -19.46
CA TYR A 44 -5.76 8.63 -18.73
C TYR A 44 -5.95 9.57 -17.54
N GLY A 45 -4.86 10.08 -16.98
CA GLY A 45 -4.86 11.02 -15.86
C GLY A 45 -4.13 12.31 -16.16
N VAL A 46 -4.53 13.39 -15.47
CA VAL A 46 -3.90 14.70 -15.51
C VAL A 46 -3.85 15.30 -14.11
N ASP A 47 -3.02 16.34 -13.91
CA ASP A 47 -2.90 17.07 -12.63
C ASP A 47 -2.68 16.15 -11.42
N ARG A 48 -1.67 15.26 -11.50
CA ARG A 48 -1.24 14.43 -10.39
C ARG A 48 -0.61 15.29 -9.30
N ARG A 49 -1.05 15.10 -8.06
CA ARG A 49 -0.49 15.79 -6.88
C ARG A 49 -0.23 14.81 -5.75
N ASP A 50 0.84 15.03 -4.99
CA ASP A 50 1.09 14.29 -3.75
C ASP A 50 0.17 14.82 -2.65
N VAL A 51 -0.38 13.91 -1.82
CA VAL A 51 -1.32 14.26 -0.74
C VAL A 51 -0.72 13.95 0.62
N MET A 52 -0.29 12.71 0.82
CA MET A 52 0.21 12.23 2.10
C MET A 52 1.06 10.99 1.90
N TYR A 53 1.65 10.50 2.97
CA TYR A 53 2.31 9.21 3.00
C TYR A 53 2.14 8.51 4.34
N ASN A 54 2.25 7.19 4.34
CA ASN A 54 2.49 6.36 5.51
C ASN A 54 3.61 5.35 5.20
N ASP A 55 3.72 4.30 5.96
CA ASP A 55 4.71 3.26 5.71
C ASP A 55 4.12 1.85 5.84
N PHE A 56 4.81 0.91 5.20
CA PHE A 56 4.68 -0.51 5.47
C PHE A 56 5.63 -0.91 6.59
N VAL A 57 5.31 -2.03 7.21
CA VAL A 57 6.12 -2.66 8.26
C VAL A 57 6.17 -4.16 8.02
N ILE A 58 7.30 -4.80 8.32
CA ILE A 58 7.35 -6.26 8.39
C ILE A 58 7.00 -6.66 9.81
N LEU A 59 5.99 -7.52 9.91
CA LEU A 59 5.54 -8.11 11.16
C LEU A 59 6.13 -9.50 11.31
N GLY A 60 6.44 -9.88 12.53
CA GLY A 60 6.97 -11.21 12.83
C GLY A 60 6.65 -11.66 14.24
N PRO A 61 6.88 -12.94 14.54
CA PRO A 61 6.68 -13.52 15.86
C PRO A 61 7.71 -12.95 16.87
N GLN A 62 7.36 -12.98 18.13
CA GLN A 62 8.26 -12.48 19.20
C GLN A 62 9.59 -13.25 19.28
N ALA A 63 9.58 -14.53 18.90
CA ALA A 63 10.77 -15.39 18.89
C ALA A 63 11.77 -15.02 17.79
N ASP A 64 11.30 -14.34 16.73
CA ASP A 64 12.08 -13.87 15.59
C ASP A 64 13.12 -14.88 15.06
N PRO A 65 12.70 -16.07 14.58
CA PRO A 65 13.64 -17.09 14.12
C PRO A 65 14.52 -16.64 12.94
N ALA A 66 14.10 -15.63 12.16
CA ALA A 66 14.92 -15.05 11.08
C ALA A 66 15.97 -14.05 11.59
N GLY A 67 15.90 -13.60 12.84
CA GLY A 67 16.85 -12.64 13.43
C GLY A 67 16.85 -11.29 12.70
N ILE A 68 15.66 -10.73 12.45
CA ILE A 68 15.49 -9.49 11.67
C ILE A 68 14.99 -8.31 12.52
N THR A 69 14.68 -8.52 13.77
CA THR A 69 14.15 -7.49 14.68
C THR A 69 15.09 -6.29 14.77
N GLY A 70 14.54 -5.09 14.60
CA GLY A 70 15.29 -3.83 14.61
C GLY A 70 16.03 -3.54 13.30
N GLY A 71 15.86 -4.39 12.28
CA GLY A 71 16.39 -4.17 10.93
C GLY A 71 15.81 -2.94 10.26
N LYS A 72 16.62 -2.31 9.40
CA LYS A 72 16.24 -1.15 8.58
C LYS A 72 16.49 -1.35 7.09
N ASP A 73 16.64 -2.59 6.68
CA ASP A 73 16.72 -3.04 5.29
C ASP A 73 15.68 -4.15 5.09
N ALA A 74 14.59 -3.79 4.45
CA ALA A 74 13.47 -4.69 4.24
C ALA A 74 13.83 -5.82 3.27
N ALA A 75 14.61 -5.56 2.22
CA ALA A 75 15.01 -6.59 1.29
C ALA A 75 15.96 -7.62 1.92
N ALA A 76 16.92 -7.15 2.73
CA ALA A 76 17.78 -8.06 3.49
C ALA A 76 17.00 -8.89 4.52
N ALA A 77 15.97 -8.32 5.13
CA ALA A 77 15.07 -9.05 6.04
C ALA A 77 14.28 -10.14 5.30
N MET A 78 13.72 -9.81 4.12
CA MET A 78 13.03 -10.78 3.28
C MET A 78 13.97 -11.94 2.88
N ALA A 79 15.22 -11.62 2.52
CA ALA A 79 16.24 -12.63 2.21
C ALA A 79 16.50 -13.59 3.39
N LYS A 80 16.59 -13.07 4.62
CA LYS A 80 16.78 -13.91 5.82
C LYS A 80 15.57 -14.79 6.11
N ILE A 81 14.34 -14.28 5.93
CA ILE A 81 13.12 -15.07 6.08
C ILE A 81 13.15 -16.27 5.13
N ALA A 82 13.46 -16.04 3.85
CA ALA A 82 13.55 -17.09 2.84
C ALA A 82 14.68 -18.08 3.11
N ALA A 83 15.88 -17.59 3.47
CA ALA A 83 17.04 -18.45 3.74
C ALA A 83 16.79 -19.43 4.90
N GLY A 84 16.02 -19.00 5.92
CA GLY A 84 15.61 -19.85 7.03
C GLY A 84 14.36 -20.67 6.75
N SER A 85 13.76 -20.58 5.57
CA SER A 85 12.45 -21.18 5.25
C SER A 85 11.39 -20.84 6.31
N ASN A 86 11.48 -19.64 6.89
CA ASN A 86 10.52 -19.20 7.89
C ASN A 86 9.18 -18.85 7.23
N THR A 87 8.08 -19.26 7.84
CA THR A 87 6.75 -19.01 7.29
C THR A 87 6.54 -17.53 6.99
N PHE A 88 6.15 -17.23 5.77
CA PHE A 88 5.73 -15.91 5.34
C PHE A 88 4.31 -15.99 4.76
N VAL A 89 3.41 -15.14 5.25
CA VAL A 89 2.02 -15.09 4.78
C VAL A 89 1.86 -13.84 3.93
N SER A 90 1.69 -14.07 2.64
CA SER A 90 1.42 -13.04 1.63
C SER A 90 -0.08 -12.77 1.50
N ARG A 91 -0.45 -11.57 1.09
CA ARG A 91 -1.82 -11.28 0.70
C ARG A 91 -2.26 -12.07 -0.54
N GLY A 92 -1.40 -12.21 -1.55
CA GLY A 92 -1.68 -12.98 -2.76
C GLY A 92 -2.87 -12.48 -3.58
N ASP A 93 -3.21 -11.17 -3.55
CA ASP A 93 -4.45 -10.61 -4.09
C ASP A 93 -4.26 -9.43 -5.05
N ASP A 94 -3.01 -9.18 -5.48
CA ASP A 94 -2.60 -8.07 -6.34
C ASP A 94 -2.91 -6.65 -5.79
N SER A 95 -3.19 -6.55 -4.49
CA SER A 95 -3.32 -5.28 -3.78
C SER A 95 -2.02 -4.45 -3.76
N GLY A 96 -2.10 -3.23 -3.24
CA GLY A 96 -0.93 -2.38 -3.02
C GLY A 96 0.11 -3.03 -2.11
N THR A 97 -0.32 -3.68 -1.02
CA THR A 97 0.57 -4.42 -0.11
C THR A 97 1.24 -5.58 -0.82
N HIS A 98 0.50 -6.39 -1.59
CA HIS A 98 1.08 -7.49 -2.36
C HIS A 98 2.02 -6.98 -3.46
N SER A 99 1.69 -5.87 -4.12
CA SER A 99 2.59 -5.25 -5.10
C SER A 99 3.90 -4.78 -4.45
N ARG A 100 3.83 -4.18 -3.24
CA ARG A 100 5.03 -3.78 -2.48
C ARG A 100 5.85 -5.00 -2.05
N GLU A 101 5.20 -6.04 -1.59
CA GLU A 101 5.83 -7.31 -1.22
C GLU A 101 6.63 -7.89 -2.40
N LYS A 102 6.02 -7.98 -3.58
CA LYS A 102 6.70 -8.47 -4.80
C LYS A 102 7.96 -7.67 -5.13
N LEU A 103 7.91 -6.33 -5.01
CA LEU A 103 9.08 -5.48 -5.20
C LEU A 103 10.19 -5.73 -4.17
N LEU A 104 9.84 -6.01 -2.93
CA LEU A 104 10.82 -6.36 -1.90
C LEU A 104 11.48 -7.72 -2.18
N TRP A 105 10.70 -8.72 -2.61
CA TRP A 105 11.23 -10.01 -3.03
C TRP A 105 12.15 -9.88 -4.25
N GLU A 106 11.74 -9.11 -5.26
CA GLU A 106 12.57 -8.81 -6.43
C GLU A 106 13.89 -8.13 -6.02
N LYS A 107 13.83 -7.11 -5.15
CA LYS A 107 15.00 -6.41 -4.62
C LYS A 107 15.92 -7.34 -3.81
N ALA A 108 15.36 -8.32 -3.14
CA ALA A 108 16.10 -9.38 -2.44
C ALA A 108 16.70 -10.43 -3.40
N GLY A 109 16.35 -10.39 -4.69
CA GLY A 109 16.77 -11.39 -5.68
C GLY A 109 16.13 -12.78 -5.49
N ILE A 110 14.93 -12.83 -4.90
CA ILE A 110 14.24 -14.05 -4.52
C ILE A 110 12.89 -14.14 -5.23
N ALA A 111 12.61 -15.32 -5.81
CA ALA A 111 11.27 -15.71 -6.22
C ALA A 111 10.70 -16.62 -5.12
N PRO A 112 9.81 -16.11 -4.24
CA PRO A 112 9.33 -16.91 -3.12
C PRO A 112 8.48 -18.07 -3.63
N ALA A 113 8.73 -19.27 -3.11
CA ALA A 113 8.01 -20.48 -3.46
C ALA A 113 8.21 -21.57 -2.40
N GLY A 114 7.31 -22.56 -2.36
CA GLY A 114 7.38 -23.69 -1.44
C GLY A 114 6.52 -23.48 -0.19
N ASP A 115 6.60 -24.45 0.74
CA ASP A 115 5.68 -24.55 1.88
C ASP A 115 5.81 -23.41 2.92
N TRP A 116 6.88 -22.65 2.87
CA TRP A 116 7.12 -21.52 3.76
C TRP A 116 6.44 -20.22 3.28
N TYR A 117 6.08 -20.13 2.00
CA TYR A 117 5.44 -18.97 1.39
C TYR A 117 3.97 -19.26 1.09
N LEU A 118 3.07 -18.59 1.81
CA LEU A 118 1.64 -18.86 1.79
C LEU A 118 0.88 -17.66 1.25
N GLU A 119 0.28 -17.80 0.07
CA GLU A 119 -0.61 -16.80 -0.49
C GLU A 119 -2.03 -16.98 0.07
N ALA A 120 -2.48 -16.01 0.88
CA ALA A 120 -3.75 -16.12 1.60
C ALA A 120 -4.96 -15.78 0.73
N GLY A 121 -4.83 -14.91 -0.28
CA GLY A 121 -5.95 -14.40 -1.07
C GLY A 121 -7.00 -13.66 -0.20
N ARG A 122 -6.55 -12.97 0.86
CA ARG A 122 -7.40 -12.37 1.89
C ARG A 122 -7.03 -10.92 2.18
N GLY A 123 -7.95 -10.18 2.84
CA GLY A 123 -7.70 -8.84 3.33
C GLY A 123 -6.58 -8.77 4.38
N MET A 124 -5.90 -7.61 4.50
CA MET A 124 -4.71 -7.47 5.34
C MET A 124 -4.95 -7.86 6.80
N GLY A 125 -6.12 -7.53 7.36
CA GLY A 125 -6.45 -7.89 8.73
C GLY A 125 -6.47 -9.41 8.98
N GLU A 126 -7.05 -10.17 8.05
CA GLU A 126 -7.07 -11.64 8.12
C GLU A 126 -5.67 -12.22 7.95
N VAL A 127 -4.86 -11.64 7.06
CA VAL A 127 -3.47 -12.05 6.84
C VAL A 127 -2.63 -11.87 8.11
N ILE A 128 -2.80 -10.74 8.83
CA ILE A 128 -2.12 -10.51 10.11
C ILE A 128 -2.49 -11.59 11.14
N ILE A 129 -3.76 -11.96 11.23
CA ILE A 129 -4.21 -13.02 12.15
C ILE A 129 -3.60 -14.36 11.75
N MET A 130 -3.69 -14.74 10.46
CA MET A 130 -3.10 -16.00 9.95
C MET A 130 -1.60 -16.08 10.22
N ALA A 131 -0.87 -15.00 9.96
CA ALA A 131 0.57 -14.95 10.23
C ALA A 131 0.87 -15.12 11.74
N GLY A 132 0.04 -14.51 12.59
CA GLY A 132 0.13 -14.65 14.05
C GLY A 132 -0.09 -16.09 14.52
N GLU A 133 -1.13 -16.76 14.03
CA GLU A 133 -1.45 -18.17 14.35
C GLU A 133 -0.34 -19.13 13.90
N ARG A 134 0.31 -18.81 12.77
CA ARG A 134 1.42 -19.62 12.21
C ARG A 134 2.78 -19.25 12.76
N GLN A 135 2.87 -18.27 13.66
CA GLN A 135 4.14 -17.71 14.15
C GLN A 135 5.07 -17.32 12.98
N GLY A 136 4.46 -16.78 11.91
CA GLY A 136 5.15 -16.41 10.69
C GLY A 136 5.34 -14.90 10.54
N TYR A 137 5.87 -14.50 9.40
CA TYR A 137 6.08 -13.11 9.02
C TYR A 137 5.05 -12.67 7.99
N THR A 138 4.81 -11.37 7.90
CA THR A 138 3.97 -10.75 6.86
C THR A 138 4.34 -9.28 6.67
N LEU A 139 4.04 -8.73 5.50
CA LEU A 139 4.09 -7.30 5.23
C LEU A 139 2.70 -6.68 5.48
N SER A 140 2.64 -5.55 6.16
CA SER A 140 1.39 -4.82 6.39
C SER A 140 1.63 -3.31 6.32
N ASP A 141 0.61 -2.54 5.93
CA ASP A 141 0.59 -1.13 6.27
C ASP A 141 0.48 -0.93 7.79
N ARG A 142 1.13 0.12 8.30
CA ARG A 142 1.17 0.40 9.74
C ARG A 142 -0.22 0.64 10.33
N GLY A 143 -1.13 1.25 9.56
CA GLY A 143 -2.48 1.57 10.01
C GLY A 143 -3.30 0.33 10.30
N THR A 144 -3.26 -0.65 9.41
CA THR A 144 -3.93 -1.95 9.61
C THR A 144 -3.31 -2.70 10.78
N TYR A 145 -1.97 -2.75 10.88
CA TYR A 145 -1.33 -3.38 12.05
C TYR A 145 -1.79 -2.74 13.37
N ILE A 146 -1.84 -1.41 13.48
CA ILE A 146 -2.30 -0.75 14.72
C ILE A 146 -3.75 -1.13 15.04
N ALA A 147 -4.61 -1.30 14.01
CA ALA A 147 -5.99 -1.73 14.22
C ALA A 147 -6.13 -3.18 14.72
N TYR A 148 -5.15 -4.01 14.41
CA TYR A 148 -5.14 -5.44 14.75
C TYR A 148 -4.13 -5.83 15.82
N SER A 149 -3.33 -4.87 16.34
CA SER A 149 -2.23 -5.13 17.27
C SER A 149 -2.66 -5.85 18.57
N GLU A 150 -3.90 -5.64 19.02
CA GLU A 150 -4.46 -6.36 20.18
C GLU A 150 -5.00 -7.76 19.84
N LYS A 151 -5.13 -8.08 18.54
CA LYS A 151 -5.70 -9.35 18.06
C LYS A 151 -4.64 -10.32 17.53
N THR A 152 -3.38 -9.91 17.51
CA THR A 152 -2.27 -10.72 16.99
C THR A 152 -1.09 -10.68 17.96
N PRO A 153 -0.33 -11.79 18.12
CA PRO A 153 0.92 -11.80 18.88
C PRO A 153 2.10 -11.19 18.11
N LEU A 154 1.91 -10.84 16.84
CA LEU A 154 2.98 -10.30 16.00
C LEU A 154 3.41 -8.91 16.45
N LYS A 155 4.68 -8.61 16.23
CA LYS A 155 5.29 -7.31 16.48
C LYS A 155 5.92 -6.76 15.20
N ILE A 156 6.14 -5.46 15.15
CA ILE A 156 6.96 -4.85 14.11
C ILE A 156 8.40 -5.31 14.33
N VAL A 157 8.97 -5.97 13.34
CA VAL A 157 10.36 -6.45 13.35
C VAL A 157 11.25 -5.66 12.40
N VAL A 158 10.69 -5.07 11.34
CA VAL A 158 11.41 -4.16 10.44
C VAL A 158 10.54 -2.95 10.10
N GLU A 159 11.13 -1.76 10.19
CA GLU A 159 10.50 -0.49 9.86
C GLU A 159 11.55 0.55 9.45
N GLY A 160 11.11 1.65 8.81
CA GLY A 160 11.96 2.81 8.53
C GLY A 160 12.90 2.64 7.32
N ASP A 161 12.71 1.61 6.49
CA ASP A 161 13.36 1.47 5.19
C ASP A 161 12.64 2.33 4.14
N GLN A 162 13.40 2.96 3.24
CA GLN A 162 12.82 3.68 2.09
C GLN A 162 11.96 2.79 1.19
N GLY A 163 12.29 1.50 1.07
CA GLY A 163 11.49 0.51 0.36
C GLY A 163 10.11 0.25 0.99
N LEU A 164 9.90 0.67 2.25
CA LEU A 164 8.64 0.56 2.97
C LEU A 164 7.81 1.86 2.91
N PHE A 165 8.29 2.90 2.24
CA PHE A 165 7.57 4.16 2.08
C PHE A 165 6.32 3.97 1.20
N ASN A 166 5.19 4.52 1.61
CA ASN A 166 3.90 4.39 0.95
C ASN A 166 3.26 5.76 0.68
N PRO A 167 3.61 6.40 -0.44
CA PRO A 167 3.02 7.67 -0.83
C PRO A 167 1.61 7.49 -1.38
N TYR A 168 0.77 8.51 -1.20
CA TYR A 168 -0.58 8.63 -1.74
C TYR A 168 -0.65 9.87 -2.62
N GLY A 169 -1.01 9.67 -3.86
CA GLY A 169 -1.30 10.73 -4.81
C GLY A 169 -2.80 10.87 -5.10
N VAL A 170 -3.17 11.98 -5.69
CA VAL A 170 -4.47 12.21 -6.31
C VAL A 170 -4.26 12.59 -7.75
N ILE A 171 -5.09 12.02 -8.64
CA ILE A 171 -4.99 12.22 -10.09
C ILE A 171 -6.38 12.52 -10.63
N MET A 172 -6.52 13.59 -11.42
CA MET A 172 -7.76 13.85 -12.14
C MET A 172 -7.85 12.98 -13.39
N VAL A 173 -8.99 12.35 -13.59
CA VAL A 173 -9.27 11.65 -14.86
C VAL A 173 -9.24 12.64 -16.02
N ASN A 174 -8.55 12.29 -17.11
CA ASN A 174 -8.37 13.18 -18.25
C ASN A 174 -9.71 13.48 -18.96
N PRO A 175 -10.19 14.74 -18.94
CA PRO A 175 -11.48 15.10 -19.55
C PRO A 175 -11.47 15.02 -21.07
N GLU A 176 -10.31 15.10 -21.73
CA GLU A 176 -10.21 14.96 -23.19
C GLU A 176 -10.58 13.53 -23.63
N ARG A 177 -10.24 12.53 -22.79
CA ARG A 177 -10.62 11.12 -23.05
C ARG A 177 -11.97 10.75 -22.46
N HIS A 178 -12.39 11.44 -21.41
CA HIS A 178 -13.60 11.16 -20.64
C HIS A 178 -14.45 12.43 -20.48
N PRO A 179 -15.18 12.87 -21.53
CA PRO A 179 -15.91 14.15 -21.53
C PRO A 179 -17.02 14.26 -20.46
N HIS A 180 -17.43 13.15 -19.87
CA HIS A 180 -18.44 13.11 -18.80
C HIS A 180 -17.89 13.49 -17.42
N VAL A 181 -16.57 13.66 -17.28
CA VAL A 181 -15.92 14.04 -16.02
C VAL A 181 -16.35 15.44 -15.60
N LYS A 182 -16.70 15.60 -14.33
CA LYS A 182 -17.06 16.89 -13.73
C LYS A 182 -15.81 17.68 -13.35
N VAL A 183 -15.13 18.24 -14.35
CA VAL A 183 -13.80 18.86 -14.24
C VAL A 183 -13.73 19.88 -13.10
N ASP A 184 -14.71 20.77 -12.96
CA ASP A 184 -14.70 21.82 -11.93
C ASP A 184 -14.78 21.23 -10.51
N LEU A 185 -15.57 20.16 -10.34
CA LEU A 185 -15.65 19.47 -9.03
C LEU A 185 -14.38 18.68 -8.74
N ALA A 186 -13.83 18.03 -9.76
CA ALA A 186 -12.56 17.32 -9.63
C ALA A 186 -11.42 18.27 -9.20
N LYS A 187 -11.29 19.42 -9.87
CA LYS A 187 -10.30 20.45 -9.49
C LYS A 187 -10.50 20.95 -8.07
N LYS A 188 -11.72 21.30 -7.68
CA LYS A 188 -12.02 21.72 -6.32
C LYS A 188 -11.63 20.67 -5.28
N PHE A 189 -11.83 19.40 -5.59
CA PHE A 189 -11.46 18.31 -4.69
C PHE A 189 -9.94 18.13 -4.60
N LEU A 190 -9.21 18.21 -5.72
CA LEU A 190 -7.75 18.21 -5.73
C LEU A 190 -7.20 19.38 -4.90
N ASP A 191 -7.71 20.59 -5.14
CA ASP A 191 -7.31 21.79 -4.41
C ASP A 191 -7.57 21.66 -2.91
N TYR A 192 -8.71 21.07 -2.52
CA TYR A 192 -9.01 20.80 -1.12
C TYR A 192 -8.03 19.79 -0.51
N LEU A 193 -7.77 18.66 -1.16
CA LEU A 193 -6.89 17.62 -0.63
C LEU A 193 -5.43 18.09 -0.44
N THR A 194 -5.01 19.08 -1.22
CA THR A 194 -3.65 19.66 -1.13
C THR A 194 -3.61 20.97 -0.32
N SER A 195 -4.76 21.41 0.23
CA SER A 195 -4.85 22.62 1.03
C SER A 195 -4.25 22.46 2.44
N ASP A 196 -3.91 23.58 3.08
CA ASP A 196 -3.43 23.59 4.47
C ASP A 196 -4.46 23.00 5.44
N GLN A 197 -5.76 23.19 5.18
CA GLN A 197 -6.82 22.60 5.97
C GLN A 197 -6.79 21.06 5.90
N ALA A 198 -6.66 20.49 4.71
CA ALA A 198 -6.56 19.04 4.55
C ALA A 198 -5.26 18.50 5.16
N LYS A 199 -4.12 19.19 4.98
CA LYS A 199 -2.85 18.85 5.62
C LYS A 199 -2.96 18.79 7.16
N GLN A 200 -3.65 19.73 7.77
CA GLN A 200 -3.90 19.72 9.23
C GLN A 200 -4.75 18.52 9.65
N LEU A 201 -5.81 18.18 8.90
CA LEU A 201 -6.64 17.01 9.17
C LEU A 201 -5.84 15.71 9.04
N ILE A 202 -5.05 15.57 7.98
CA ILE A 202 -4.22 14.40 7.72
C ILE A 202 -3.19 14.20 8.84
N THR A 203 -2.42 15.25 9.14
CA THR A 203 -1.37 15.18 10.18
C THR A 203 -1.93 15.11 11.59
N GLY A 204 -3.16 15.57 11.80
CA GLY A 204 -3.90 15.44 13.06
C GLY A 204 -4.52 14.07 13.31
N PHE A 205 -4.65 13.24 12.26
CA PHE A 205 -5.29 11.93 12.40
C PHE A 205 -4.46 10.98 13.25
N ARG A 206 -5.09 10.40 14.28
CA ARG A 206 -4.46 9.46 15.23
C ARG A 206 -5.27 8.17 15.32
N LYS A 207 -4.58 7.04 15.43
CA LYS A 207 -5.17 5.75 15.77
C LYS A 207 -4.33 5.11 16.86
N GLY A 208 -4.95 4.65 17.95
CA GLY A 208 -4.21 4.17 19.12
C GLY A 208 -3.22 5.21 19.68
N GLY A 209 -3.54 6.53 19.61
CA GLY A 209 -2.67 7.62 20.02
C GLY A 209 -1.49 7.94 19.08
N LYS A 210 -1.28 7.14 18.02
CA LYS A 210 -0.16 7.29 17.07
C LYS A 210 -0.61 8.02 15.80
N GLN A 211 0.25 8.89 15.28
CA GLN A 211 0.06 9.50 13.96
C GLN A 211 0.28 8.43 12.88
N LEU A 212 -0.61 8.41 11.87
CA LEU A 212 -0.54 7.43 10.79
C LEU A 212 -0.10 8.03 9.47
N PHE A 213 -0.50 9.26 9.20
CA PHE A 213 -0.23 9.91 7.93
C PHE A 213 0.61 11.17 8.13
N TYR A 214 1.45 11.42 7.16
CA TYR A 214 2.35 12.55 7.08
C TYR A 214 2.16 13.24 5.74
N VAL A 215 2.48 14.52 5.65
CA VAL A 215 2.51 15.27 4.38
C VAL A 215 3.95 15.64 4.07
N ALA A 216 4.31 15.69 2.79
CA ALA A 216 5.57 16.27 2.37
C ALA A 216 5.49 17.80 2.52
N ASP A 217 6.57 18.41 2.91
CA ASP A 217 6.72 19.88 2.99
C ASP A 217 6.70 20.51 1.59
#